data_dba0ff9f8c084c2d77b15ebab19524c5
#
_entry.id   dba0ff9f8c084c2d77b15ebab19524c5
#
_cell.length_a   1.000
_cell.length_b   1.000
_cell.length_c   1.000
_cell.angle_alpha   90.00
_cell.angle_beta   90.00
_cell.angle_gamma   90.00
#
_symmetry.space_group_name_H-M   'P 1'
#
loop_
_entity.id
_entity.type
_entity.pdbx_description
1 polymer ?
#
loop_
_entity_poly.entity_id
_entity_poly.type
_entity_poly.pdbx_seq_one_letter_code
_entity_poly.pdbx_strand_id
1 'polypeptide(L)' 'MEVTRALAALQPLYGKPNVEIVTRDGHRVRGIVHSMKMTQALTTPSVKVQRADGEIIKIPFTWIVEIINHNPPM' A
#
# COMPACT_ATOMS: atom_id res chain seq x y z
N MET A 1 8.21 -5.53 -5.01
CA MET A 1 8.60 -5.82 -3.62
C MET A 1 8.07 -7.18 -3.23
N GLU A 2 8.85 -7.94 -2.52
CA GLU A 2 8.40 -9.24 -2.03
C GLU A 2 7.23 -9.07 -1.07
N VAL A 3 6.29 -10.03 -1.11
CA VAL A 3 5.04 -9.92 -0.34
C VAL A 3 5.31 -9.77 1.16
N THR A 4 6.24 -10.55 1.71
CA THR A 4 6.55 -10.50 3.14
C THR A 4 7.13 -9.13 3.53
N ARG A 5 8.00 -8.57 2.70
CA ARG A 5 8.58 -7.25 2.97
C ARG A 5 7.54 -6.16 2.85
N ALA A 6 6.68 -6.24 1.84
CA ALA A 6 5.61 -5.26 1.67
C ALA A 6 4.67 -5.28 2.86
N LEU A 7 4.30 -6.46 3.32
CA LEU A 7 3.44 -6.60 4.48
C LEU A 7 4.07 -6.00 5.73
N ALA A 8 5.34 -6.34 5.98
CA ALA A 8 6.06 -5.83 7.14
C ALA A 8 6.15 -4.29 7.12
N ALA A 9 6.32 -3.71 5.94
CA ALA A 9 6.39 -2.25 5.81
C ALA A 9 5.02 -1.60 5.95
N LEU A 10 3.95 -2.26 5.52
CA LEU A 10 2.61 -1.68 5.51
C LEU A 10 1.84 -1.88 6.81
N GLN A 11 2.12 -2.93 7.56
CA GLN A 11 1.40 -3.20 8.80
C GLN A 11 1.40 -2.02 9.78
N PRO A 12 2.57 -1.41 10.09
CA PRO A 12 2.57 -0.27 11.01
C PRO A 12 1.90 0.97 10.42
N LEU A 13 1.64 0.98 9.12
CA LEU A 13 1.00 2.11 8.44
C LEU A 13 -0.50 1.90 8.22
N TYR A 14 -1.03 0.78 8.64
CA TYR A 14 -2.43 0.45 8.46
C TYR A 14 -3.32 1.53 9.09
N GLY A 15 -4.23 2.07 8.28
CA GLY A 15 -5.12 3.14 8.71
C GLY A 15 -4.51 4.53 8.77
N LYS A 16 -3.19 4.64 8.52
CA LYS A 16 -2.53 5.95 8.57
C LYS A 16 -2.66 6.67 7.23
N PRO A 17 -2.89 8.00 7.26
CA PRO A 17 -2.91 8.81 6.05
C PRO A 17 -1.48 9.13 5.59
N ASN A 18 -1.38 9.79 4.44
CA ASN A 18 -0.11 10.32 3.91
C ASN A 18 0.93 9.21 3.68
N VAL A 19 0.48 8.06 3.23
CA VAL A 19 1.36 6.97 2.81
C VAL A 19 1.40 6.99 1.29
N GLU A 20 2.60 6.96 0.73
CA GLU A 20 2.80 6.95 -0.71
C GLU A 20 3.37 5.61 -1.15
N ILE A 21 2.76 5.02 -2.17
CA ILE A 21 3.23 3.75 -2.73
C ILE A 21 3.67 4.01 -4.17
N VAL A 22 4.91 3.63 -4.47
CA VAL A 22 5.47 3.75 -5.82
C VAL A 22 5.41 2.38 -6.46
N THR A 23 4.81 2.30 -7.64
CA THR A 23 4.65 1.06 -8.37
C THR A 23 5.72 0.93 -9.45
N ARG A 24 5.91 -0.31 -9.93
CA ARG A 24 6.97 -0.62 -10.90
C ARG A 24 6.80 0.08 -12.24
N ASP A 25 5.60 0.55 -12.54
CA ASP A 25 5.33 1.31 -13.76
C ASP A 25 5.54 2.81 -13.57
N GLY A 26 6.05 3.23 -12.42
CA GLY A 26 6.35 4.63 -12.15
C GLY A 26 5.21 5.44 -11.57
N HIS A 27 4.06 4.83 -11.33
CA HIS A 27 2.95 5.55 -10.71
C HIS A 27 3.16 5.71 -9.21
N ARG A 28 2.65 6.81 -8.68
CA ARG A 28 2.68 7.08 -7.24
C ARG A 28 1.26 7.24 -6.74
N VAL A 29 0.91 6.44 -5.74
CA VAL A 29 -0.42 6.48 -5.13
C VAL A 29 -0.26 6.93 -3.69
N ARG A 30 -0.85 8.05 -3.34
CA ARG A 30 -0.76 8.60 -1.99
C ARG A 30 -2.15 8.66 -1.35
N GLY A 31 -2.24 8.19 -0.11
CA GLY A 31 -3.51 8.20 0.60
C GLY A 31 -3.43 7.43 1.90
N ILE A 32 -4.58 6.93 2.31
CA ILE A 32 -4.74 6.17 3.55
C ILE A 32 -4.63 4.68 3.23
N VAL A 33 -3.84 3.96 4.01
CA VAL A 33 -3.80 2.50 3.90
C VAL A 33 -5.12 1.96 4.44
N HIS A 34 -6.04 1.66 3.53
CA HIS A 34 -7.43 1.33 3.87
C HIS A 34 -7.57 -0.11 4.35
N SER A 35 -6.98 -1.03 3.61
CA SER A 35 -7.05 -2.46 3.96
C SER A 35 -5.99 -3.22 3.19
N MET A 36 -5.69 -4.43 3.69
CA MET A 36 -4.76 -5.33 3.02
C MET A 36 -5.39 -6.70 2.95
N LYS A 37 -5.36 -7.30 1.76
CA LYS A 37 -5.77 -8.69 1.59
C LYS A 37 -4.55 -9.56 1.49
N MET A 38 -4.44 -10.51 2.39
CA MET A 38 -3.25 -11.34 2.52
C MET A 38 -3.30 -12.60 1.71
N THR A 39 -4.37 -13.33 1.77
CA THR A 39 -4.44 -14.58 1.06
C THR A 39 -5.87 -14.93 0.70
N GLN A 40 -6.05 -15.13 -0.57
CA GLN A 40 -7.13 -15.94 -1.11
C GLN A 40 -6.46 -16.92 -2.06
N ALA A 41 -6.97 -18.12 -2.14
CA ALA A 41 -6.32 -19.18 -2.90
C ALA A 41 -6.04 -18.81 -4.36
N LEU A 42 -6.79 -17.88 -4.92
CA LEU A 42 -6.69 -17.52 -6.34
C LEU A 42 -6.40 -16.03 -6.56
N THR A 43 -6.03 -15.27 -5.52
CA THR A 43 -5.78 -13.84 -5.67
C THR A 43 -4.41 -13.47 -5.14
N THR A 44 -3.77 -12.52 -5.83
CA THR A 44 -2.51 -11.95 -5.38
C THR A 44 -2.76 -11.08 -4.16
N PRO A 45 -1.95 -11.22 -3.09
CA PRO A 45 -2.04 -10.29 -1.96
C PRO A 45 -1.89 -8.84 -2.44
N SER A 46 -2.71 -7.97 -1.90
CA SER A 46 -2.75 -6.59 -2.34
C SER A 46 -3.09 -5.65 -1.19
N VAL A 47 -2.74 -4.38 -1.37
CA VAL A 47 -3.11 -3.29 -0.46
C VAL A 47 -4.11 -2.40 -1.16
N LYS A 48 -5.08 -1.88 -0.40
CA LYS A 48 -6.02 -0.88 -0.89
C LYS A 48 -5.68 0.46 -0.25
N VAL A 49 -5.46 1.46 -1.10
CA VAL A 49 -5.15 2.81 -0.66
C VAL A 49 -6.30 3.72 -1.05
N GLN A 50 -6.83 4.45 -0.08
CA GLN A 50 -7.89 5.41 -0.34
C GLN A 50 -7.29 6.79 -0.60
N ARG A 51 -7.52 7.32 -1.78
CA ARG A 51 -7.01 8.63 -2.16
C ARG A 51 -7.86 9.75 -1.55
N ALA A 52 -7.34 10.97 -1.64
CA ALA A 52 -8.01 12.15 -1.08
C ALA A 52 -9.40 12.39 -1.67
N ASP A 53 -9.62 11.97 -2.92
CA ASP A 53 -10.92 12.10 -3.58
C ASP A 53 -11.90 10.97 -3.20
N GLY A 54 -11.48 10.05 -2.33
CA GLY A 54 -12.29 8.92 -1.91
C GLY A 54 -12.12 7.68 -2.76
N GLU A 55 -11.39 7.76 -3.86
CA GLU A 55 -11.17 6.61 -4.72
C GLU A 55 -10.25 5.60 -4.04
N ILE A 56 -10.59 4.32 -4.16
CA ILE A 56 -9.80 3.23 -3.59
C ILE A 56 -9.04 2.55 -4.71
N ILE A 57 -7.71 2.53 -4.57
CA ILE A 57 -6.80 1.92 -5.54
C ILE A 57 -6.28 0.62 -4.95
N LYS A 58 -6.42 -0.47 -5.68
CA LYS A 58 -5.89 -1.78 -5.29
C LYS A 58 -4.53 -1.98 -5.95
N ILE A 59 -3.52 -2.27 -5.14
CA ILE A 59 -2.15 -2.44 -5.61
C ILE A 59 -1.64 -3.81 -5.18
N PRO A 60 -1.32 -4.70 -6.13
CA PRO A 60 -0.68 -5.97 -5.77
C PRO A 60 0.67 -5.72 -5.10
N PHE A 61 0.99 -6.47 -4.07
CA PHE A 61 2.26 -6.28 -3.34
C PHE A 61 3.47 -6.43 -4.26
N THR A 62 3.39 -7.33 -5.24
CA THR A 62 4.50 -7.54 -6.18
C THR A 62 4.75 -6.35 -7.10
N TRP A 63 3.79 -5.42 -7.21
CA TRP A 63 3.95 -4.21 -8.01
C TRP A 63 4.62 -3.07 -7.24
N ILE A 64 4.74 -3.20 -5.92
CA ILE A 64 5.28 -2.14 -5.08
C ILE A 64 6.79 -2.12 -5.21
N VAL A 65 7.35 -0.96 -5.50
CA VAL A 65 8.78 -0.73 -5.56
C VAL A 65 9.25 -0.05 -4.28
N GLU A 66 8.45 0.90 -3.77
CA GLU A 66 8.82 1.67 -2.60
C GLU A 66 7.57 2.09 -1.83
N ILE A 67 7.70 2.16 -0.51
CA ILE A 67 6.64 2.64 0.37
C ILE A 67 7.22 3.79 1.19
N ILE A 68 6.58 4.96 1.12
CA ILE A 68 7.07 6.17 1.78
C ILE A 68 6.02 6.64 2.78
N ASN A 69 6.44 6.79 4.03
CA ASN A 69 5.59 7.33 5.08
C ASN A 69 5.86 8.82 5.21
N HIS A 70 4.88 9.63 4.83
CA HIS A 70 4.98 11.09 4.92
C HIS A 70 4.48 11.65 6.24
N ASN A 71 4.08 10.77 7.16
CA ASN A 71 3.64 11.23 8.48
C ASN A 71 4.83 11.66 9.31
N PRO A 72 4.67 12.68 10.17
CA PRO A 72 5.77 13.08 11.05
C PRO A 72 6.09 11.96 12.03
N PRO A 73 7.36 11.86 12.46
CA PRO A 73 7.72 10.89 13.48
C PRO A 73 7.06 11.26 14.81
N MET A 74 6.68 10.24 15.55
CA MET A 74 6.10 10.42 16.88
C MET A 74 7.18 10.59 17.93
#